data_4b915050cb2a7a2fc90c6dea131b16ee
#
_entry.id   4b915050cb2a7a2fc90c6dea131b16ee
#
_cell.length_a   1.000
_cell.length_b   1.000
_cell.length_c   1.000
_cell.angle_alpha   90.00
_cell.angle_beta   90.00
_cell.angle_gamma   90.00
#
_symmetry.space_group_name_H-M   'P 1'
#
loop_
_entity.id
_entity.type
_entity.pdbx_description
1 polymer ?
#
loop_
_entity_poly.entity_id
_entity_poly.type
_entity_poly.pdbx_seq_one_letter_code
_entity_poly.pdbx_strand_id
1 'polypeptide(L)'
;LPLWDYANFEIPFEKEVDGMFNDWNPYERNHWGYMPTFFSAPESYYASSWTDIPGEWNGQNGNAVIEMKKMVKELHKENISVILDVVINHVSNYDYHPLKYIDKTVYFKLDSDNNYLSQCCGNLLNTDNEKVQQYIIESLKYWMTDYHIDGFRFDQCHLLSSETAILIRN
;
A
#
# COMPACT_ATOMS: atom_id res chain seq x y z
N LEU A 1 -8.84 -9.10 4.55
CA LEU A 1 -7.45 -8.62 4.68
C LEU A 1 -7.10 -7.83 3.43
N PRO A 2 -6.53 -6.63 3.56
CA PRO A 2 -6.07 -5.90 2.39
C PRO A 2 -4.94 -6.67 1.73
N LEU A 3 -5.02 -6.84 0.41
CA LEU A 3 -4.05 -7.59 -0.39
C LEU A 3 -3.02 -6.65 -1.05
N TRP A 4 -2.68 -5.57 -0.36
CA TRP A 4 -1.71 -4.59 -0.83
C TRP A 4 -0.30 -5.00 -0.46
N ASP A 5 0.65 -4.50 -1.22
CA ASP A 5 2.04 -4.64 -0.84
C ASP A 5 2.35 -3.66 0.28
N TYR A 6 2.46 -4.20 1.45
CA TYR A 6 2.80 -3.46 2.65
C TYR A 6 4.30 -3.36 2.78
N ALA A 7 4.75 -2.21 3.24
CA ALA A 7 6.13 -1.84 3.51
C ALA A 7 6.93 -2.85 4.33
N ASN A 8 7.00 -4.03 3.82
CA ASN A 8 7.99 -4.97 4.24
C ASN A 8 9.19 -4.75 3.35
N PHE A 9 9.95 -3.70 3.68
CA PHE A 9 11.33 -3.74 3.26
C PHE A 9 11.90 -5.01 3.84
N GLU A 10 12.17 -5.98 3.00
CA GLU A 10 12.94 -7.15 3.37
C GLU A 10 14.34 -6.70 3.69
N ILE A 11 14.53 -6.25 4.92
CA ILE A 11 15.85 -6.01 5.43
C ILE A 11 16.40 -7.38 5.76
N PRO A 12 17.51 -7.79 5.14
CA PRO A 12 18.20 -9.00 5.55
C PRO A 12 18.44 -8.92 7.06
N PHE A 13 18.10 -9.95 7.81
CA PHE A 13 18.20 -10.05 9.25
C PHE A 13 19.54 -9.59 9.82
N GLU A 14 20.58 -9.58 9.02
CA GLU A 14 21.96 -9.36 9.42
C GLU A 14 22.47 -7.94 9.15
N LYS A 15 21.65 -7.04 8.60
CA LYS A 15 22.08 -5.68 8.29
C LYS A 15 21.14 -4.66 8.92
N GLU A 16 21.63 -3.99 9.95
CA GLU A 16 21.16 -2.66 10.27
C GLU A 16 21.42 -1.76 9.05
N VAL A 17 20.37 -1.39 8.37
CA VAL A 17 20.40 -0.25 7.48
C VAL A 17 19.94 0.93 8.32
N ASP A 18 20.75 1.98 8.39
CA ASP A 18 20.49 3.17 9.19
C ASP A 18 19.03 3.64 9.03
N GLY A 19 18.25 3.60 10.11
CA GLY A 19 16.86 4.01 10.14
C GLY A 19 15.82 3.01 9.60
N MET A 20 16.22 1.82 9.19
CA MET A 20 15.31 0.75 8.74
C MET A 20 15.44 -0.50 9.62
N PHE A 21 15.37 -0.29 10.91
CA PHE A 21 15.35 -1.40 11.86
C PHE A 21 13.94 -1.95 11.98
N ASN A 22 13.77 -3.22 11.66
CA ASN A 22 12.56 -3.97 11.96
C ASN A 22 12.88 -4.96 13.09
N ASP A 23 12.61 -4.55 14.33
CA ASP A 23 12.71 -5.38 15.53
C ASP A 23 11.50 -6.32 15.70
N TRP A 24 10.60 -6.31 14.73
CA TRP A 24 9.43 -7.16 14.72
C TRP A 24 9.82 -8.60 14.37
N ASN A 25 9.04 -9.51 14.90
CA ASN A 25 9.15 -10.91 14.54
C ASN A 25 9.15 -11.06 13.00
N PRO A 26 10.18 -11.68 12.43
CA PRO A 26 10.28 -11.86 10.98
C PRO A 26 9.10 -12.61 10.36
N TYR A 27 8.32 -13.31 11.19
CA TYR A 27 7.14 -14.06 10.78
C TYR A 27 5.83 -13.27 10.92
N GLU A 28 5.87 -12.07 11.50
CA GLU A 28 4.70 -11.20 11.72
C GLU A 28 4.84 -9.88 10.94
N ARG A 29 5.01 -10.00 9.64
CA ARG A 29 5.18 -8.84 8.78
C ARG A 29 3.82 -8.20 8.50
N ASN A 30 3.55 -7.04 9.12
CA ASN A 30 2.37 -6.22 8.88
C ASN A 30 1.08 -7.04 8.63
N HIS A 31 0.82 -8.03 9.47
CA HIS A 31 -0.25 -9.03 9.31
C HIS A 31 -1.62 -8.41 9.02
N TRP A 32 -1.91 -7.27 9.63
CA TRP A 32 -3.18 -6.55 9.44
C TRP A 32 -3.22 -5.71 8.17
N GLY A 33 -2.06 -5.38 7.64
CA GLY A 33 -1.95 -4.78 6.36
C GLY A 33 -2.34 -3.31 6.24
N TYR A 34 -2.39 -2.52 7.28
CA TYR A 34 -2.82 -1.12 7.23
C TYR A 34 -1.65 -0.11 7.18
N MET A 35 -0.48 -0.53 6.71
CA MET A 35 0.68 0.34 6.52
C MET A 35 1.26 0.16 5.11
N PRO A 36 0.57 0.66 4.08
CA PRO A 36 0.95 0.40 2.70
C PRO A 36 2.23 1.13 2.29
N THR A 37 2.94 0.54 1.32
CA THR A 37 4.05 1.17 0.60
C THR A 37 3.62 1.48 -0.84
N PHE A 38 3.06 0.50 -1.53
CA PHE A 38 2.66 0.63 -2.93
C PHE A 38 1.15 0.42 -3.08
N PHE A 39 0.47 1.40 -3.68
CA PHE A 39 -0.99 1.34 -3.83
C PHE A 39 -1.47 0.47 -4.99
N SER A 40 -0.58 0.04 -5.87
CA SER A 40 -0.93 -0.72 -7.08
C SER A 40 -0.28 -2.11 -7.12
N ALA A 41 0.21 -2.60 -5.99
CA ALA A 41 0.83 -3.92 -5.91
C ALA A 41 0.12 -4.81 -4.87
N PRO A 42 -0.16 -6.08 -5.19
CA PRO A 42 -0.62 -7.04 -4.20
C PRO A 42 0.52 -7.44 -3.26
N GLU A 43 0.18 -7.80 -2.03
CA GLU A 43 1.15 -8.29 -1.06
C GLU A 43 1.76 -9.61 -1.52
N SER A 44 3.06 -9.57 -1.80
CA SER A 44 3.79 -10.70 -2.38
C SER A 44 3.98 -11.87 -1.43
N TYR A 45 3.85 -11.65 -0.12
CA TYR A 45 3.92 -12.71 0.89
C TYR A 45 2.70 -13.65 0.88
N TYR A 46 1.61 -13.26 0.24
CA TYR A 46 0.45 -14.14 0.04
C TYR A 46 0.57 -15.03 -1.19
N ALA A 47 1.57 -14.83 -2.03
CA ALA A 47 1.80 -15.70 -3.17
C ALA A 47 2.29 -17.09 -2.73
N SER A 48 1.91 -18.12 -3.48
CA SER A 48 2.34 -19.50 -3.21
C SER A 48 3.86 -19.71 -3.32
N SER A 49 4.56 -18.77 -3.94
CA SER A 49 6.01 -18.74 -4.11
C SER A 49 6.75 -17.82 -3.13
N TRP A 50 6.07 -17.45 -2.04
CA TRP A 50 6.74 -16.63 -1.02
C TRP A 50 7.92 -17.37 -0.38
N THR A 51 8.89 -16.59 0.10
CA THR A 51 10.05 -17.09 0.83
C THR A 51 10.29 -16.25 2.07
N ASP A 52 10.81 -16.88 3.13
CA ASP A 52 11.29 -16.25 4.36
C ASP A 52 12.82 -16.35 4.50
N ILE A 53 13.49 -16.80 3.44
CA ILE A 53 14.93 -16.97 3.43
C ILE A 53 15.60 -15.59 3.39
N PRO A 54 16.48 -15.27 4.35
CA PRO A 54 17.21 -14.01 4.37
C PRO A 54 17.98 -13.75 3.07
N GLY A 55 17.78 -12.58 2.49
CA GLY A 55 18.40 -12.17 1.21
C GLY A 55 17.64 -12.59 -0.05
N GLU A 56 16.59 -13.37 0.07
CA GLU A 56 15.63 -13.58 -1.02
C GLU A 56 14.49 -12.55 -0.95
N TRP A 57 14.01 -12.12 -2.12
CA TRP A 57 12.99 -11.09 -2.23
C TRP A 57 11.72 -11.63 -2.83
N ASN A 58 10.59 -11.42 -2.15
CA ASN A 58 9.27 -11.78 -2.66
C ASN A 58 8.85 -10.84 -3.81
N GLY A 59 7.93 -11.30 -4.63
CA GLY A 59 7.31 -10.51 -5.70
C GLY A 59 8.08 -10.42 -7.02
N GLN A 60 9.36 -10.77 -7.07
CA GLN A 60 10.20 -10.65 -8.29
C GLN A 60 9.70 -11.48 -9.48
N ASN A 61 9.03 -12.59 -9.20
CA ASN A 61 8.51 -13.51 -10.23
C ASN A 61 7.10 -13.13 -10.73
N GLY A 62 6.46 -12.12 -10.14
CA GLY A 62 5.11 -11.68 -10.50
C GLY A 62 3.97 -12.64 -10.10
N ASN A 63 4.25 -13.69 -9.33
CA ASN A 63 3.23 -14.69 -8.96
C ASN A 63 2.08 -14.08 -8.15
N ALA A 64 2.34 -13.15 -7.23
CA ALA A 64 1.30 -12.47 -6.46
C ALA A 64 0.25 -11.81 -7.37
N VAL A 65 0.70 -11.14 -8.43
CA VAL A 65 -0.18 -10.51 -9.44
C VAL A 65 -1.03 -11.57 -10.14
N ILE A 66 -0.40 -12.64 -10.60
CA ILE A 66 -1.08 -13.71 -11.34
C ILE A 66 -2.10 -14.43 -10.46
N GLU A 67 -1.73 -14.75 -9.24
CA GLU A 67 -2.59 -15.49 -8.29
C GLU A 67 -3.76 -14.64 -7.82
N MET A 68 -3.54 -13.35 -7.54
CA MET A 68 -4.63 -12.45 -7.21
C MET A 68 -5.63 -12.29 -8.35
N LYS A 69 -5.17 -12.11 -9.60
CA LYS A 69 -6.05 -12.06 -10.77
C LYS A 69 -6.83 -13.37 -10.96
N LYS A 70 -6.21 -14.52 -10.70
CA LYS A 70 -6.90 -15.82 -10.71
C LYS A 70 -7.96 -15.91 -9.62
N MET A 71 -7.65 -15.49 -8.40
CA MET A 71 -8.59 -15.48 -7.28
C MET A 71 -9.84 -14.65 -7.61
N VAL A 72 -9.67 -13.41 -8.07
CA VAL A 72 -10.78 -12.55 -8.48
C VAL A 72 -11.62 -13.23 -9.56
N LYS A 73 -10.98 -13.78 -10.59
CA LYS A 73 -11.66 -14.49 -11.68
C LYS A 73 -12.48 -15.69 -11.18
N GLU A 74 -11.95 -16.50 -10.26
CA GLU A 74 -12.68 -17.64 -9.73
C GLU A 74 -13.89 -17.20 -8.86
N LEU A 75 -13.74 -16.15 -8.06
CA LEU A 75 -14.86 -15.57 -7.29
C LEU A 75 -15.96 -15.05 -8.22
N HIS A 76 -15.61 -14.37 -9.31
CA HIS A 76 -16.58 -13.90 -10.31
C HIS A 76 -17.33 -15.03 -11.00
N LYS A 77 -16.71 -16.19 -11.26
CA LYS A 77 -17.42 -17.36 -11.79
C LYS A 77 -18.54 -17.86 -10.87
N GLU A 78 -18.35 -17.67 -9.57
CA GLU A 78 -19.36 -18.01 -8.56
C GLU A 78 -20.32 -16.84 -8.27
N ASN A 79 -20.30 -15.77 -9.08
CA ASN A 79 -21.07 -14.54 -8.89
C ASN A 79 -20.80 -13.84 -7.55
N ILE A 80 -19.58 -13.89 -7.07
CA ILE A 80 -19.13 -13.22 -5.86
C ILE A 80 -18.33 -11.97 -6.25
N SER A 81 -18.81 -10.79 -5.86
CA SER A 81 -18.10 -9.52 -6.03
C SER A 81 -16.94 -9.41 -5.06
N VAL A 82 -15.87 -8.75 -5.52
CA VAL A 82 -14.64 -8.55 -4.74
C VAL A 82 -14.52 -7.08 -4.36
N ILE A 83 -14.56 -6.80 -3.06
CA ILE A 83 -14.34 -5.47 -2.48
C ILE A 83 -12.93 -5.44 -1.88
N LEU A 84 -12.10 -4.52 -2.35
CA LEU A 84 -10.75 -4.34 -1.83
C LEU A 84 -10.76 -3.37 -0.63
N ASP A 85 -10.20 -3.80 0.48
CA ASP A 85 -10.00 -2.94 1.65
C ASP A 85 -8.72 -2.14 1.46
N VAL A 86 -8.83 -0.80 1.45
CA VAL A 86 -7.74 0.09 1.01
C VAL A 86 -7.40 1.17 2.03
N VAL A 87 -6.11 1.44 2.16
CA VAL A 87 -5.56 2.57 2.93
C VAL A 87 -4.85 3.51 1.95
N ILE A 88 -5.44 4.68 1.71
CA ILE A 88 -4.91 5.66 0.74
C ILE A 88 -4.66 7.04 1.36
N ASN A 89 -4.83 7.16 2.67
CA ASN A 89 -4.66 8.41 3.42
C ASN A 89 -3.27 8.54 4.05
N HIS A 90 -2.55 7.45 4.23
CA HIS A 90 -1.21 7.41 4.77
C HIS A 90 -0.41 6.24 4.17
N VAL A 91 0.88 6.27 4.39
CA VAL A 91 1.81 5.17 4.13
C VAL A 91 2.56 4.84 5.41
N SER A 92 3.34 3.76 5.42
CA SER A 92 4.16 3.44 6.59
C SER A 92 5.06 4.61 6.99
N ASN A 93 5.43 4.67 8.26
CA ASN A 93 6.17 5.80 8.84
C ASN A 93 7.69 5.74 8.61
N TYR A 94 8.15 4.97 7.64
CA TYR A 94 9.56 4.95 7.26
C TYR A 94 9.95 6.16 6.44
N ASP A 95 11.12 6.72 6.72
CA ASP A 95 11.67 7.83 5.94
C ASP A 95 12.24 7.42 4.56
N TYR A 96 12.12 6.17 4.18
CA TYR A 96 12.62 5.61 2.91
C TYR A 96 11.53 5.32 1.88
N HIS A 97 10.32 5.85 2.07
CA HIS A 97 9.23 5.64 1.13
C HIS A 97 9.57 6.22 -0.25
N PRO A 98 9.34 5.50 -1.37
CA PRO A 98 9.70 5.95 -2.72
C PRO A 98 9.17 7.34 -3.09
N LEU A 99 7.97 7.70 -2.67
CA LEU A 99 7.38 9.02 -2.91
C LEU A 99 8.19 10.18 -2.33
N LYS A 100 8.95 9.95 -1.24
CA LYS A 100 9.87 10.95 -0.68
C LYS A 100 10.94 11.36 -1.69
N TYR A 101 11.46 10.39 -2.43
CA TYR A 101 12.54 10.62 -3.41
C TYR A 101 12.03 11.23 -4.71
N ILE A 102 10.73 11.17 -4.96
CA ILE A 102 10.10 11.91 -6.06
C ILE A 102 9.93 13.36 -5.64
N ASP A 103 9.14 13.63 -4.62
CA ASP A 103 8.98 14.95 -4.00
C ASP A 103 8.27 14.85 -2.64
N LYS A 104 9.02 14.93 -1.55
CA LYS A 104 8.48 14.85 -0.19
C LYS A 104 7.39 15.90 0.07
N THR A 105 7.58 17.11 -0.44
CA THR A 105 6.69 18.26 -0.15
C THR A 105 5.38 18.19 -0.91
N VAL A 106 5.35 17.50 -2.04
CA VAL A 106 4.14 17.25 -2.82
C VAL A 106 3.32 16.11 -2.20
N TYR A 107 3.99 15.00 -1.88
CA TYR A 107 3.27 13.77 -1.53
C TYR A 107 2.88 13.67 -0.06
N PHE A 108 3.55 14.37 0.86
CA PHE A 108 3.31 14.22 2.29
C PHE A 108 2.82 15.50 2.95
N LYS A 109 2.00 15.35 3.99
CA LYS A 109 1.69 16.44 4.92
C LYS A 109 2.86 16.62 5.86
N LEU A 110 3.39 17.85 5.92
CA LEU A 110 4.58 18.20 6.70
C LEU A 110 4.26 19.34 7.67
N ASP A 111 5.00 19.38 8.78
CA ASP A 111 5.01 20.54 9.68
C ASP A 111 5.95 21.66 9.19
N SER A 112 6.07 22.74 9.98
CA SER A 112 6.94 23.89 9.67
C SER A 112 8.43 23.53 9.61
N ASP A 113 8.83 22.44 10.26
CA ASP A 113 10.22 21.97 10.33
C ASP A 113 10.51 20.87 9.30
N ASN A 114 9.56 20.67 8.37
CA ASN A 114 9.62 19.67 7.31
C ASN A 114 9.61 18.21 7.82
N ASN A 115 9.06 17.94 9.01
CA ASN A 115 8.82 16.61 9.50
C ASN A 115 7.46 16.10 9.03
N TYR A 116 7.34 14.78 8.91
CA TYR A 116 6.06 14.16 8.55
C TYR A 116 4.99 14.39 9.62
N LEU A 117 3.82 14.79 9.18
CA LEU A 117 2.63 14.66 10.02
C LEU A 117 2.19 13.18 10.02
N SER A 118 1.96 12.66 11.22
CA SER A 118 1.52 11.28 11.42
C SER A 118 0.28 11.27 12.29
N GLN A 119 -0.72 10.46 11.92
CA GLN A 119 -1.85 10.14 12.79
C GLN A 119 -1.95 8.63 12.93
N CYS A 120 -1.81 8.15 14.15
CA CYS A 120 -1.91 6.76 14.56
C CYS A 120 -0.90 5.80 13.95
N CYS A 121 -0.82 5.68 12.62
CA CYS A 121 -0.23 4.51 11.99
C CYS A 121 0.87 4.81 10.97
N GLY A 122 0.99 6.04 10.45
CA GLY A 122 1.97 6.30 9.40
C GLY A 122 2.04 7.75 8.94
N ASN A 123 2.83 7.99 7.93
CA ASN A 123 3.04 9.32 7.36
C ASN A 123 1.86 9.70 6.48
N LEU A 124 1.18 10.81 6.81
CA LEU A 124 0.01 11.26 6.08
C LEU A 124 0.36 11.72 4.67
N LEU A 125 -0.40 11.26 3.70
CA LEU A 125 -0.36 11.78 2.34
C LEU A 125 -1.07 13.14 2.26
N ASN A 126 -0.52 14.03 1.41
CA ASN A 126 -1.09 15.33 1.14
C ASN A 126 -2.24 15.22 0.14
N THR A 127 -3.37 14.68 0.59
CA THR A 127 -4.56 14.44 -0.25
C THR A 127 -5.25 15.71 -0.72
N ASP A 128 -4.82 16.90 -0.26
CA ASP A 128 -5.23 18.18 -0.80
C ASP A 128 -4.49 18.55 -2.10
N ASN A 129 -3.38 17.87 -2.40
CA ASN A 129 -2.57 18.12 -3.59
C ASN A 129 -3.09 17.34 -4.81
N GLU A 130 -3.28 18.03 -5.94
CA GLU A 130 -3.80 17.42 -7.19
C GLU A 130 -2.96 16.24 -7.70
N LYS A 131 -1.64 16.25 -7.50
CA LYS A 131 -0.77 15.14 -7.91
C LYS A 131 -1.01 13.88 -7.07
N VAL A 132 -1.25 14.07 -5.78
CA VAL A 132 -1.59 12.98 -4.86
C VAL A 132 -2.98 12.44 -5.17
N GLN A 133 -3.94 13.32 -5.44
CA GLN A 133 -5.29 12.95 -5.88
C GLN A 133 -5.23 12.11 -7.16
N GLN A 134 -4.48 12.57 -8.16
CA GLN A 134 -4.29 11.83 -9.40
C GLN A 134 -3.65 10.46 -9.15
N TYR A 135 -2.62 10.38 -8.33
CA TYR A 135 -1.97 9.12 -7.98
C TYR A 135 -2.93 8.12 -7.33
N ILE A 136 -3.76 8.60 -6.39
CA ILE A 136 -4.79 7.78 -5.75
C ILE A 136 -5.80 7.27 -6.77
N ILE A 137 -6.36 8.16 -7.60
CA ILE A 137 -7.39 7.80 -8.59
C ILE A 137 -6.84 6.81 -9.61
N GLU A 138 -5.62 7.00 -10.12
CA GLU A 138 -5.02 6.08 -11.08
C GLU A 138 -4.73 4.71 -10.43
N SER A 139 -4.35 4.67 -9.16
CA SER A 139 -4.19 3.41 -8.43
C SER A 139 -5.52 2.65 -8.28
N LEU A 140 -6.60 3.34 -7.94
CA LEU A 140 -7.92 2.72 -7.83
C LEU A 140 -8.43 2.23 -9.20
N LYS A 141 -8.28 3.03 -10.25
CA LYS A 141 -8.63 2.62 -11.62
C LYS A 141 -7.85 1.38 -12.05
N TYR A 142 -6.57 1.31 -11.73
CA TYR A 142 -5.74 0.15 -12.04
C TYR A 142 -6.30 -1.14 -11.41
N TRP A 143 -6.72 -1.10 -10.14
CA TRP A 143 -7.37 -2.24 -9.51
C TRP A 143 -8.67 -2.65 -10.20
N MET A 144 -9.48 -1.69 -10.63
CA MET A 144 -10.74 -1.97 -11.34
C MET A 144 -10.48 -2.53 -12.74
N THR A 145 -9.52 -1.97 -13.49
CA THR A 145 -9.30 -2.34 -14.90
C THR A 145 -8.46 -3.59 -15.05
N ASP A 146 -7.40 -3.72 -14.27
CA ASP A 146 -6.42 -4.80 -14.42
C ASP A 146 -6.72 -6.03 -13.58
N TYR A 147 -7.35 -5.86 -12.41
CA TYR A 147 -7.73 -6.94 -11.51
C TYR A 147 -9.24 -7.21 -11.48
N HIS A 148 -10.04 -6.35 -12.11
CA HIS A 148 -11.50 -6.42 -12.11
C HIS A 148 -12.11 -6.38 -10.69
N ILE A 149 -11.54 -5.56 -9.81
CA ILE A 149 -12.10 -5.29 -8.49
C ILE A 149 -13.42 -4.53 -8.65
N ASP A 150 -14.48 -4.96 -7.95
CA ASP A 150 -15.84 -4.43 -8.08
C ASP A 150 -16.09 -3.18 -7.22
N GLY A 151 -15.26 -2.97 -6.20
CA GLY A 151 -15.39 -1.82 -5.31
C GLY A 151 -14.32 -1.76 -4.24
N PHE A 152 -14.41 -0.73 -3.39
CA PHE A 152 -13.43 -0.46 -2.35
C PHE A 152 -14.08 -0.18 -1.00
N ARG A 153 -13.46 -0.65 0.06
CA ARG A 153 -13.68 -0.16 1.42
C ARG A 153 -12.49 0.71 1.81
N PHE A 154 -12.74 1.96 2.16
CA PHE A 154 -11.69 2.92 2.53
C PHE A 154 -11.52 2.96 4.04
N ASP A 155 -10.36 2.55 4.53
CA ASP A 155 -10.02 2.68 5.94
C ASP A 155 -9.70 4.14 6.29
N GLN A 156 -10.17 4.60 7.45
CA GLN A 156 -9.95 5.96 7.94
C GLN A 156 -10.21 7.07 6.89
N CYS A 157 -11.28 6.95 6.12
CA CYS A 157 -11.61 7.90 5.04
C CYS A 157 -11.75 9.35 5.51
N HIS A 158 -11.97 9.60 6.81
CA HIS A 158 -12.03 10.94 7.40
C HIS A 158 -10.69 11.71 7.33
N LEU A 159 -9.58 11.03 7.04
CA LEU A 159 -8.27 11.66 6.84
C LEU A 159 -8.04 12.15 5.41
N LEU A 160 -8.93 11.80 4.49
CA LEU A 160 -8.89 12.29 3.11
C LEU A 160 -9.45 13.73 3.05
N SER A 161 -8.96 14.52 2.12
CA SER A 161 -9.59 15.79 1.78
C SER A 161 -10.99 15.58 1.19
N SER A 162 -11.85 16.58 1.36
CA SER A 162 -13.20 16.56 0.78
C SER A 162 -13.16 16.38 -0.74
N GLU A 163 -12.22 17.06 -1.38
CA GLU A 163 -11.99 17.03 -2.82
C GLU A 163 -11.61 15.63 -3.30
N THR A 164 -10.68 14.98 -2.60
CA THR A 164 -10.29 13.59 -2.92
C THR A 164 -11.47 12.63 -2.76
N ALA A 165 -12.25 12.76 -1.69
CA ALA A 165 -13.43 11.93 -1.49
C ALA A 165 -14.49 12.09 -2.60
N ILE A 166 -14.66 13.33 -3.11
CA ILE A 166 -15.56 13.61 -4.24
C ILE A 166 -15.02 12.99 -5.53
N LEU A 167 -13.70 13.10 -5.77
CA LEU A 167 -13.08 12.52 -6.98
C LEU A 167 -13.18 11.00 -7.01
N ILE A 168 -13.04 10.34 -5.87
CA ILE A 168 -13.18 8.87 -5.76
C ILE A 168 -14.60 8.42 -6.07
N ARG A 169 -15.59 9.22 -5.69
CA ARG A 169 -17.02 8.90 -5.90
C ARG A 169 -17.45 8.99 -7.35
N ASN A 170 -16.84 9.86 -8.15
CA ASN A 170 -17.23 10.16 -9.54
C ASN A 170 -16.50 9.25 -10.55
#